data_17ff115fb6717bf420b600d67052dd3a
#
_entry.id   17ff115fb6717bf420b600d67052dd3a
#
_cell.length_a   1.000
_cell.length_b   1.000
_cell.length_c   1.000
_cell.angle_alpha   90.00
_cell.angle_beta   90.00
_cell.angle_gamma   90.00
#
_symmetry.space_group_name_H-M   'P 1'
#
loop_
_entity.id
_entity.type
_entity.pdbx_description
1 polymer ?
#
loop_
_entity_poly.entity_id
_entity_poly.type
_entity_poly.pdbx_seq_one_letter_code
_entity_poly.pdbx_strand_id
1 'polypeptide(L)'
;MYVREEFFYFKYLLARIEDKRTISQIYFDLLEQTQIIFKFCTVPFNIYEDRKLQIIYYLTKIHLYFLINSLLINNSVINDIYDNKNNIKSDIIRSLKVTLITFFICFFLYKLTNIKKVLIRRRYKLINLKISNKLLNAEIIELTKRFCNKFLRHKILIFSSLVFVIVAYSYYICYSFCKVFQKTQILLLECVAFCIVFSQIIPFIVCWIPAYIRKKSLDLKNARLYDLTKKVELFFIP
;
A
#
# COMPACT_ATOMS: atom_id res chain seq x y z
N MET A 1 -13.43 -23.28 6.99
CA MET A 1 -13.72 -21.86 7.24
C MET A 1 -12.63 -21.05 6.56
N TYR A 2 -12.95 -20.09 5.69
CA TYR A 2 -11.98 -19.25 5.00
C TYR A 2 -11.54 -18.09 5.90
N VAL A 3 -10.26 -17.71 5.81
CA VAL A 3 -9.74 -16.55 6.51
C VAL A 3 -10.19 -15.29 5.77
N ARG A 4 -10.49 -14.19 6.50
CA ARG A 4 -10.98 -12.91 5.92
C ARG A 4 -10.19 -12.44 4.70
N GLU A 5 -8.87 -12.59 4.72
CA GLU A 5 -8.01 -12.21 3.62
C GLU A 5 -8.22 -13.05 2.34
N GLU A 6 -8.71 -14.29 2.44
CA GLU A 6 -8.90 -15.18 1.29
C GLU A 6 -10.05 -14.70 0.38
N PHE A 7 -11.06 -14.01 0.94
CA PHE A 7 -12.19 -13.48 0.18
C PHE A 7 -11.79 -12.51 -0.94
N PHE A 8 -10.70 -11.75 -0.80
CA PHE A 8 -10.23 -10.84 -1.85
C PHE A 8 -9.74 -11.57 -3.10
N TYR A 9 -9.36 -12.84 -2.97
CA TYR A 9 -8.81 -13.64 -4.06
C TYR A 9 -9.84 -14.56 -4.70
N PHE A 10 -11.08 -14.59 -4.22
CA PHE A 10 -12.13 -15.42 -4.79
C PHE A 10 -12.47 -14.98 -6.21
N LYS A 11 -12.71 -15.97 -7.10
CA LYS A 11 -13.36 -15.73 -8.38
C LYS A 11 -14.83 -15.44 -8.13
N TYR A 12 -15.49 -14.75 -9.06
CA TYR A 12 -16.89 -14.34 -8.94
C TYR A 12 -17.84 -15.47 -8.49
N LEU A 13 -17.76 -16.64 -9.12
CA LEU A 13 -18.65 -17.76 -8.78
C LEU A 13 -18.50 -18.21 -7.33
N LEU A 14 -17.25 -18.30 -6.83
CA LEU A 14 -16.99 -18.68 -5.46
C LEU A 14 -17.39 -17.57 -4.50
N ALA A 15 -17.07 -16.31 -4.83
CA ALA A 15 -17.44 -15.15 -4.01
C ALA A 15 -18.97 -15.05 -3.85
N ARG A 16 -19.73 -15.35 -4.89
CA ARG A 16 -21.19 -15.33 -4.84
C ARG A 16 -21.77 -16.34 -3.84
N ILE A 17 -21.13 -17.48 -3.68
CA ILE A 17 -21.59 -18.56 -2.77
C ILE A 17 -21.10 -18.30 -1.34
N GLU A 18 -19.83 -17.95 -1.20
CA GLU A 18 -19.12 -17.93 0.10
C GLU A 18 -19.02 -16.54 0.73
N ASP A 19 -19.03 -15.45 -0.06
CA ASP A 19 -18.85 -14.10 0.45
C ASP A 19 -20.19 -13.49 0.89
N LYS A 20 -20.60 -13.80 2.12
CA LYS A 20 -21.83 -13.27 2.74
C LYS A 20 -21.58 -12.00 3.56
N ARG A 21 -20.40 -11.37 3.45
CA ARG A 21 -20.04 -10.19 4.23
C ARG A 21 -20.94 -9.01 3.92
N THR A 22 -21.18 -8.19 4.94
CA THR A 22 -21.82 -6.87 4.79
C THR A 22 -20.87 -5.87 4.14
N ILE A 23 -21.39 -4.73 3.65
CA ILE A 23 -20.58 -3.63 3.10
C ILE A 23 -19.54 -3.18 4.13
N SER A 24 -19.95 -3.00 5.38
CA SER A 24 -19.06 -2.58 6.46
C SER A 24 -17.91 -3.58 6.69
N GLN A 25 -18.19 -4.88 6.67
CA GLN A 25 -17.16 -5.90 6.81
C GLN A 25 -16.17 -5.88 5.64
N ILE A 26 -16.65 -5.75 4.39
CA ILE A 26 -15.79 -5.63 3.21
C ILE A 26 -14.93 -4.36 3.30
N TYR A 27 -15.52 -3.25 3.73
CA TYR A 27 -14.83 -1.98 3.90
C TYR A 27 -13.70 -2.07 4.95
N PHE A 28 -14.00 -2.60 6.14
CA PHE A 28 -12.98 -2.77 7.18
C PHE A 28 -11.89 -3.75 6.77
N ASP A 29 -12.21 -4.82 6.06
CA ASP A 29 -11.24 -5.77 5.55
C ASP A 29 -10.32 -5.11 4.48
N LEU A 30 -10.86 -4.24 3.61
CA LEU A 30 -10.07 -3.45 2.65
C LEU A 30 -9.19 -2.42 3.37
N LEU A 31 -9.73 -1.74 4.36
CA LEU A 31 -9.00 -0.75 5.14
C LEU A 31 -7.83 -1.40 5.88
N GLU A 32 -8.06 -2.55 6.50
CA GLU A 32 -7.02 -3.34 7.17
C GLU A 32 -5.90 -3.74 6.21
N GLN A 33 -6.21 -4.07 4.96
CA GLN A 33 -5.20 -4.44 3.97
C GLN A 33 -4.42 -3.25 3.41
N THR A 34 -5.04 -2.07 3.33
CA THR A 34 -4.42 -0.86 2.80
C THR A 34 -3.65 -0.08 3.85
N GLN A 35 -4.05 -0.19 5.12
CA GLN A 35 -3.50 0.56 6.24
C GLN A 35 -2.55 -0.31 7.07
N ILE A 36 -1.27 0.03 7.08
CA ILE A 36 -0.27 -0.69 7.86
C ILE A 36 -0.57 -0.61 9.36
N ILE A 37 -0.98 0.56 9.85
CA ILE A 37 -1.27 0.77 11.27
C ILE A 37 -2.41 -0.13 11.74
N PHE A 38 -3.51 -0.22 10.97
CA PHE A 38 -4.61 -1.13 11.29
C PHE A 38 -4.18 -2.58 11.29
N LYS A 39 -3.32 -2.97 10.34
CA LYS A 39 -2.82 -4.33 10.25
C LYS A 39 -1.93 -4.72 11.43
N PHE A 40 -1.19 -3.77 11.99
CA PHE A 40 -0.44 -4.01 13.23
C PHE A 40 -1.32 -4.26 14.44
N CYS A 41 -2.48 -3.59 14.51
CA CYS A 41 -3.39 -3.68 15.65
C CYS A 41 -4.32 -4.91 15.59
N THR A 42 -4.68 -5.39 14.38
CA THR A 42 -5.78 -6.34 14.20
C THR A 42 -5.35 -7.77 13.82
N VAL A 43 -4.17 -7.96 13.23
CA VAL A 43 -3.77 -9.27 12.68
C VAL A 43 -2.85 -10.04 13.63
N PRO A 44 -3.18 -11.29 14.01
CA PRO A 44 -2.31 -12.14 14.79
C PRO A 44 -0.99 -12.48 14.09
N PHE A 45 0.04 -12.73 14.88
CA PHE A 45 1.48 -12.76 14.56
C PHE A 45 1.96 -13.71 13.43
N ASN A 46 1.10 -14.52 12.80
CA ASN A 46 1.53 -15.64 11.96
C ASN A 46 1.79 -15.33 10.47
N ILE A 47 1.70 -14.08 10.01
CA ILE A 47 1.92 -13.71 8.59
C ILE A 47 3.17 -12.82 8.44
N TYR A 48 4.31 -13.31 8.88
CA TYR A 48 5.56 -12.55 8.99
C TYR A 48 6.13 -12.00 7.66
N GLU A 49 5.99 -12.71 6.56
CA GLU A 49 6.66 -12.32 5.29
C GLU A 49 6.01 -11.09 4.64
N ASP A 50 4.69 -10.98 4.70
CA ASP A 50 3.98 -9.84 4.12
C ASP A 50 4.19 -8.55 4.93
N ARG A 51 4.42 -8.69 6.26
CA ARG A 51 4.69 -7.55 7.15
C ARG A 51 6.03 -6.88 6.88
N LYS A 52 7.10 -7.66 6.69
CA LYS A 52 8.42 -7.11 6.36
C LYS A 52 8.37 -6.23 5.11
N LEU A 53 7.69 -6.70 4.07
CA LEU A 53 7.51 -5.95 2.85
C LEU A 53 6.73 -4.66 3.07
N GLN A 54 5.69 -4.70 3.89
CA GLN A 54 4.88 -3.52 4.21
C GLN A 54 5.65 -2.48 5.01
N ILE A 55 6.47 -2.91 5.98
CA ILE A 55 7.36 -2.02 6.73
C ILE A 55 8.34 -1.33 5.78
N ILE A 56 9.02 -2.08 4.91
CA ILE A 56 9.94 -1.52 3.92
C ILE A 56 9.22 -0.51 3.02
N TYR A 57 8.00 -0.83 2.58
CA TYR A 57 7.20 0.06 1.76
C TYR A 57 6.81 1.35 2.50
N TYR A 58 6.42 1.24 3.77
CA TYR A 58 6.08 2.40 4.59
C TYR A 58 7.29 3.31 4.83
N LEU A 59 8.44 2.72 5.15
CA LEU A 59 9.69 3.46 5.28
C LEU A 59 10.07 4.16 3.95
N THR A 60 9.91 3.47 2.82
CA THR A 60 10.12 4.06 1.50
C THR A 60 9.24 5.29 1.26
N LYS A 61 7.95 5.21 1.64
CA LYS A 61 7.04 6.36 1.55
C LYS A 61 7.53 7.55 2.37
N ILE A 62 7.95 7.33 3.62
CA ILE A 62 8.46 8.40 4.48
C ILE A 62 9.67 9.09 3.84
N HIS A 63 10.64 8.32 3.33
CA HIS A 63 11.81 8.89 2.68
C HIS A 63 11.45 9.65 1.39
N LEU A 64 10.49 9.14 0.62
CA LEU A 64 9.97 9.85 -0.56
C LEU A 64 9.24 11.15 -0.17
N TYR A 65 8.54 11.20 0.96
CA TYR A 65 7.95 12.46 1.43
C TYR A 65 9.03 13.51 1.72
N PHE A 66 10.12 13.14 2.39
CA PHE A 66 11.24 14.04 2.60
C PHE A 66 11.86 14.51 1.29
N LEU A 67 12.17 13.56 0.40
CA LEU A 67 12.80 13.85 -0.89
C LEU A 67 11.96 14.80 -1.74
N ILE A 68 10.68 14.47 -1.95
CA ILE A 68 9.81 15.23 -2.84
C ILE A 68 9.46 16.60 -2.22
N ASN A 69 9.22 16.69 -0.90
CA ASN A 69 9.05 17.96 -0.25
C ASN A 69 10.26 18.87 -0.44
N SER A 70 11.49 18.36 -0.25
CA SER A 70 12.72 19.13 -0.45
C SER A 70 12.86 19.64 -1.89
N LEU A 71 12.42 18.85 -2.88
CA LEU A 71 12.46 19.24 -4.29
C LEU A 71 11.36 20.24 -4.70
N LEU A 72 10.22 20.24 -4.00
CA LEU A 72 9.09 21.11 -4.30
C LEU A 72 9.11 22.45 -3.51
N ILE A 73 10.01 22.62 -2.58
CA ILE A 73 10.23 23.91 -1.93
C ILE A 73 10.96 24.82 -2.91
N ASN A 74 10.28 25.86 -3.37
CA ASN A 74 10.82 26.86 -4.28
C ASN A 74 11.29 28.13 -3.53
N ASN A 75 11.97 29.04 -4.24
CA ASN A 75 12.51 30.26 -3.67
C ASN A 75 11.43 31.16 -3.03
N SER A 76 10.20 31.18 -3.57
CA SER A 76 9.12 31.97 -2.98
C SER A 76 8.73 31.47 -1.58
N VAL A 77 8.65 30.15 -1.39
CA VAL A 77 8.36 29.53 -0.10
C VAL A 77 9.50 29.79 0.90
N ILE A 78 10.75 29.74 0.42
CA ILE A 78 11.91 30.04 1.26
C ILE A 78 11.84 31.49 1.74
N ASN A 79 11.57 32.44 0.85
CA ASN A 79 11.43 33.83 1.21
C ASN A 79 10.28 34.06 2.21
N ASP A 80 9.13 33.43 2.02
CA ASP A 80 8.00 33.52 2.95
C ASP A 80 8.37 33.04 4.37
N ILE A 81 9.19 31.97 4.47
CA ILE A 81 9.68 31.45 5.75
C ILE A 81 10.61 32.47 6.42
N TYR A 82 11.52 33.06 5.65
CA TYR A 82 12.46 34.05 6.19
C TYR A 82 11.77 35.36 6.61
N ASP A 83 10.66 35.71 5.91
CA ASP A 83 9.81 36.86 6.22
C ASP A 83 8.77 36.57 7.32
N ASN A 84 8.77 35.38 7.90
CA ASN A 84 7.79 34.90 8.88
C ASN A 84 6.31 34.91 8.37
N LYS A 85 6.12 34.80 7.09
CA LYS A 85 4.78 34.71 6.42
C LYS A 85 4.37 33.26 6.22
N ASN A 86 4.16 32.51 7.30
CA ASN A 86 3.74 31.13 7.17
C ASN A 86 2.31 31.01 6.64
N ASN A 87 2.14 30.33 5.51
CA ASN A 87 0.83 30.07 4.91
C ASN A 87 0.49 28.58 5.00
N ILE A 88 -0.17 28.18 6.08
CA ILE A 88 -0.58 26.80 6.34
C ILE A 88 -1.38 26.18 5.15
N LYS A 89 -2.19 26.99 4.44
CA LYS A 89 -2.94 26.50 3.28
C LYS A 89 -2.02 26.03 2.16
N SER A 90 -0.92 26.77 1.91
CA SER A 90 0.04 26.38 0.87
C SER A 90 0.76 25.08 1.25
N ASP A 91 1.05 24.89 2.54
CA ASP A 91 1.73 23.71 3.06
C ASP A 91 0.84 22.45 2.97
N ILE A 92 -0.44 22.61 3.28
CA ILE A 92 -1.44 21.54 3.11
C ILE A 92 -1.55 21.12 1.64
N ILE A 93 -1.68 22.09 0.72
CA ILE A 93 -1.81 21.80 -0.72
C ILE A 93 -0.53 21.12 -1.24
N ARG A 94 0.65 21.62 -0.82
CA ARG A 94 1.93 21.00 -1.19
C ARG A 94 2.02 19.57 -0.67
N SER A 95 1.71 19.33 0.59
CA SER A 95 1.73 18.01 1.20
C SER A 95 0.76 17.03 0.52
N LEU A 96 -0.42 17.51 0.09
CA LEU A 96 -1.35 16.70 -0.70
C LEU A 96 -0.75 16.30 -2.06
N LYS A 97 -0.13 17.25 -2.78
CA LYS A 97 0.56 16.97 -4.06
C LYS A 97 1.69 15.95 -3.86
N VAL A 98 2.51 16.13 -2.82
CA VAL A 98 3.60 15.20 -2.47
C VAL A 98 3.05 13.80 -2.19
N THR A 99 1.96 13.70 -1.44
CA THR A 99 1.32 12.40 -1.12
C THR A 99 0.86 11.68 -2.39
N LEU A 100 0.26 12.40 -3.34
CA LEU A 100 -0.17 11.85 -4.63
C LEU A 100 1.03 11.41 -5.49
N ILE A 101 2.06 12.25 -5.62
CA ILE A 101 3.27 11.91 -6.39
C ILE A 101 3.94 10.67 -5.79
N THR A 102 4.09 10.63 -4.47
CA THR A 102 4.67 9.48 -3.76
C THR A 102 3.87 8.21 -4.01
N PHE A 103 2.53 8.29 -4.01
CA PHE A 103 1.67 7.16 -4.32
C PHE A 103 1.98 6.59 -5.71
N PHE A 104 2.09 7.43 -6.73
CA PHE A 104 2.44 7.00 -8.09
C PHE A 104 3.84 6.38 -8.16
N ILE A 105 4.85 7.00 -7.55
CA ILE A 105 6.21 6.46 -7.51
C ILE A 105 6.23 5.07 -6.86
N CYS A 106 5.60 4.92 -5.70
CA CYS A 106 5.49 3.64 -5.03
C CYS A 106 4.75 2.59 -5.88
N PHE A 107 3.68 2.98 -6.57
CA PHE A 107 2.99 2.11 -7.50
C PHE A 107 3.91 1.62 -8.63
N PHE A 108 4.70 2.51 -9.23
CA PHE A 108 5.68 2.14 -10.25
C PHE A 108 6.76 1.20 -9.71
N LEU A 109 7.30 1.45 -8.52
CA LEU A 109 8.29 0.58 -7.88
C LEU A 109 7.73 -0.84 -7.69
N TYR A 110 6.50 -0.96 -7.22
CA TYR A 110 5.82 -2.25 -7.11
C TYR A 110 5.61 -2.94 -8.46
N LYS A 111 5.26 -2.16 -9.49
CA LYS A 111 5.08 -2.67 -10.84
C LYS A 111 6.40 -3.16 -11.44
N LEU A 112 7.49 -2.41 -11.28
CA LEU A 112 8.83 -2.78 -11.75
C LEU A 112 9.33 -4.07 -11.09
N THR A 113 9.15 -4.20 -9.78
CA THR A 113 9.59 -5.41 -9.06
C THR A 113 8.68 -6.61 -9.26
N ASN A 114 7.47 -6.41 -9.82
CA ASN A 114 6.45 -7.45 -9.98
C ASN A 114 6.09 -8.21 -8.68
N ILE A 115 6.46 -7.69 -7.50
CA ILE A 115 6.22 -8.34 -6.21
C ILE A 115 4.73 -8.58 -6.00
N LYS A 116 3.90 -7.57 -6.23
CA LYS A 116 2.45 -7.65 -6.09
C LYS A 116 1.87 -8.79 -6.95
N LYS A 117 2.29 -8.92 -8.21
CA LYS A 117 1.85 -9.98 -9.10
C LYS A 117 2.23 -11.37 -8.61
N VAL A 118 3.40 -11.49 -8.00
CA VAL A 118 3.88 -12.76 -7.41
C VAL A 118 3.06 -13.13 -6.19
N LEU A 119 2.82 -12.19 -5.27
CA LEU A 119 2.01 -12.39 -4.08
C LEU A 119 0.58 -12.82 -4.42
N ILE A 120 -0.05 -12.12 -5.36
CA ILE A 120 -1.41 -12.44 -5.83
C ILE A 120 -1.45 -13.84 -6.44
N ARG A 121 -0.50 -14.20 -7.31
CA ARG A 121 -0.43 -15.53 -7.92
C ARG A 121 -0.24 -16.63 -6.87
N ARG A 122 0.59 -16.39 -5.85
CA ARG A 122 0.79 -17.31 -4.73
C ARG A 122 -0.53 -17.56 -4.00
N ARG A 123 -1.24 -16.50 -3.63
CA ARG A 123 -2.52 -16.60 -2.92
C ARG A 123 -3.59 -17.31 -3.75
N TYR A 124 -3.72 -16.99 -5.03
CA TYR A 124 -4.63 -17.69 -5.92
C TYR A 124 -4.35 -19.19 -6.02
N LYS A 125 -3.08 -19.59 -6.17
CA LYS A 125 -2.70 -21.00 -6.21
C LYS A 125 -3.05 -21.71 -4.92
N LEU A 126 -2.74 -21.12 -3.76
CA LEU A 126 -3.06 -21.73 -2.46
C LEU A 126 -4.57 -21.88 -2.24
N ILE A 127 -5.36 -20.89 -2.63
CA ILE A 127 -6.83 -20.95 -2.52
C ILE A 127 -7.40 -22.00 -3.45
N ASN A 128 -6.96 -22.05 -4.72
CA ASN A 128 -7.43 -23.05 -5.67
C ASN A 128 -7.06 -24.48 -5.21
N LEU A 129 -5.88 -24.68 -4.61
CA LEU A 129 -5.49 -25.96 -4.02
C LEU A 129 -6.39 -26.34 -2.84
N LYS A 130 -6.75 -25.39 -1.97
CA LYS A 130 -7.71 -25.63 -0.88
C LYS A 130 -9.11 -25.99 -1.37
N ILE A 131 -9.55 -25.42 -2.50
CA ILE A 131 -10.88 -25.62 -3.07
C ILE A 131 -10.96 -26.95 -3.82
N SER A 132 -9.94 -27.27 -4.64
CA SER A 132 -9.94 -28.48 -5.47
C SER A 132 -9.72 -29.76 -4.68
N ASN A 133 -9.11 -29.66 -3.49
CA ASN A 133 -8.66 -30.83 -2.73
C ASN A 133 -8.90 -30.67 -1.24
N LYS A 134 -10.09 -31.05 -0.77
CA LYS A 134 -10.29 -31.36 0.66
C LYS A 134 -9.40 -32.54 1.13
N LEU A 135 -8.74 -33.26 0.24
CA LEU A 135 -8.02 -34.51 0.47
C LEU A 135 -6.62 -34.62 -0.16
N LEU A 136 -6.15 -33.66 -0.97
CA LEU A 136 -4.83 -33.83 -1.60
C LEU A 136 -3.73 -33.19 -0.77
N ASN A 137 -2.91 -34.09 -0.28
CA ASN A 137 -1.52 -34.02 0.15
C ASN A 137 -1.00 -32.67 0.64
N ALA A 138 -0.86 -32.58 1.96
CA ALA A 138 -0.09 -31.54 2.65
C ALA A 138 1.26 -31.25 1.97
N GLU A 139 1.88 -32.28 1.35
CA GLU A 139 3.11 -32.19 0.57
C GLU A 139 3.04 -31.26 -0.63
N ILE A 140 1.97 -31.32 -1.48
CA ILE A 140 1.85 -30.45 -2.66
C ILE A 140 1.65 -28.98 -2.24
N ILE A 141 0.88 -28.75 -1.17
CA ILE A 141 0.68 -27.42 -0.62
C ILE A 141 2.00 -26.89 -0.09
N GLU A 142 2.78 -27.72 0.60
CA GLU A 142 4.07 -27.35 1.17
C GLU A 142 5.12 -27.10 0.09
N LEU A 143 5.23 -27.96 -0.93
CA LEU A 143 6.12 -27.76 -2.09
C LEU A 143 5.78 -26.46 -2.84
N THR A 144 4.50 -26.19 -3.10
CA THR A 144 4.06 -24.94 -3.73
C THR A 144 4.42 -23.73 -2.86
N LYS A 145 4.27 -23.85 -1.54
CA LYS A 145 4.66 -22.81 -0.58
C LYS A 145 6.16 -22.55 -0.61
N ARG A 146 6.99 -23.60 -0.57
CA ARG A 146 8.47 -23.49 -0.62
C ARG A 146 8.94 -22.84 -1.92
N PHE A 147 8.43 -23.27 -3.08
CA PHE A 147 8.81 -22.71 -4.36
C PHE A 147 8.42 -21.21 -4.49
N CYS A 148 7.18 -20.87 -4.10
CA CYS A 148 6.71 -19.49 -4.13
C CYS A 148 7.51 -18.61 -3.14
N ASN A 149 7.91 -19.14 -1.98
CA ASN A 149 8.71 -18.40 -1.01
C ASN A 149 10.12 -18.10 -1.54
N LYS A 150 10.80 -19.06 -2.19
CA LYS A 150 12.10 -18.81 -2.81
C LYS A 150 12.06 -17.70 -3.85
N PHE A 151 11.04 -17.73 -4.72
CA PHE A 151 10.87 -16.71 -5.75
C PHE A 151 10.51 -15.33 -5.16
N LEU A 152 9.66 -15.29 -4.13
CA LEU A 152 9.30 -14.08 -3.43
C LEU A 152 10.50 -13.45 -2.72
N ARG A 153 11.35 -14.26 -2.07
CA ARG A 153 12.58 -13.78 -1.40
C ARG A 153 13.51 -13.05 -2.36
N HIS A 154 13.71 -13.59 -3.56
CA HIS A 154 14.52 -12.92 -4.58
C HIS A 154 13.94 -11.56 -4.99
N LYS A 155 12.63 -11.45 -5.17
CA LYS A 155 11.97 -10.19 -5.50
C LYS A 155 12.02 -9.17 -4.35
N ILE A 156 11.93 -9.63 -3.12
CA ILE A 156 12.09 -8.76 -1.93
C ILE A 156 13.52 -8.20 -1.88
N LEU A 157 14.55 -9.00 -2.19
CA LEU A 157 15.93 -8.51 -2.24
C LEU A 157 16.11 -7.40 -3.27
N ILE A 158 15.59 -7.57 -4.49
CA ILE A 158 15.64 -6.53 -5.53
C ILE A 158 14.91 -5.26 -5.04
N PHE A 159 13.73 -5.42 -4.44
CA PHE A 159 12.98 -4.27 -3.92
C PHE A 159 13.72 -3.56 -2.80
N SER A 160 14.28 -4.29 -1.84
CA SER A 160 15.03 -3.69 -0.73
C SER A 160 16.31 -2.98 -1.19
N SER A 161 17.00 -3.47 -2.21
CA SER A 161 18.15 -2.78 -2.79
C SER A 161 17.75 -1.44 -3.44
N LEU A 162 16.63 -1.41 -4.19
CA LEU A 162 16.09 -0.17 -4.74
C LEU A 162 15.69 0.83 -3.65
N VAL A 163 15.07 0.34 -2.58
CA VAL A 163 14.71 1.16 -1.41
C VAL A 163 15.96 1.75 -0.76
N PHE A 164 17.02 0.96 -0.60
CA PHE A 164 18.27 1.44 -0.03
C PHE A 164 18.85 2.61 -0.84
N VAL A 165 18.84 2.53 -2.16
CA VAL A 165 19.26 3.63 -3.04
C VAL A 165 18.40 4.88 -2.83
N ILE A 166 17.07 4.72 -2.76
CA ILE A 166 16.15 5.84 -2.52
C ILE A 166 16.42 6.49 -1.17
N VAL A 167 16.64 5.69 -0.12
CA VAL A 167 16.95 6.19 1.24
C VAL A 167 18.25 6.98 1.24
N ALA A 168 19.32 6.44 0.66
CA ALA A 168 20.61 7.13 0.60
C ALA A 168 20.52 8.46 -0.15
N TYR A 169 19.82 8.45 -1.30
CA TYR A 169 19.64 9.65 -2.13
C TYR A 169 18.74 10.69 -1.44
N SER A 170 17.66 10.27 -0.78
CA SER A 170 16.78 11.17 -0.02
C SER A 170 17.51 11.83 1.13
N TYR A 171 18.33 11.06 1.86
CA TYR A 171 19.15 11.59 2.93
C TYR A 171 20.13 12.67 2.42
N TYR A 172 20.83 12.36 1.32
CA TYR A 172 21.79 13.32 0.73
C TYR A 172 21.12 14.64 0.32
N ILE A 173 19.99 14.58 -0.39
CA ILE A 173 19.27 15.77 -0.83
C ILE A 173 18.70 16.55 0.36
N CYS A 174 18.04 15.89 1.31
CA CYS A 174 17.48 16.56 2.48
C CYS A 174 18.57 17.18 3.35
N TYR A 175 19.68 16.49 3.56
CA TYR A 175 20.82 17.03 4.28
C TYR A 175 21.39 18.27 3.60
N SER A 176 21.67 18.21 2.31
CA SER A 176 22.20 19.32 1.53
C SER A 176 21.25 20.53 1.55
N PHE A 177 19.95 20.29 1.39
CA PHE A 177 18.92 21.33 1.46
C PHE A 177 18.84 21.97 2.84
N CYS A 178 18.76 21.19 3.92
CA CYS A 178 18.68 21.69 5.28
C CYS A 178 19.97 22.39 5.75
N LYS A 179 21.13 22.02 5.20
CA LYS A 179 22.40 22.70 5.47
C LYS A 179 22.44 24.11 4.88
N VAL A 180 21.90 24.28 3.68
CA VAL A 180 21.85 25.59 3.00
C VAL A 180 20.74 26.48 3.59
N PHE A 181 19.57 25.89 3.86
CA PHE A 181 18.37 26.62 4.32
C PHE A 181 17.95 26.15 5.72
N GLN A 182 18.68 26.58 6.75
CA GLN A 182 18.47 26.11 8.13
C GLN A 182 17.05 26.32 8.68
N LYS A 183 16.40 27.44 8.36
CA LYS A 183 15.02 27.71 8.80
C LYS A 183 13.96 26.80 8.18
N THR A 184 14.29 26.10 7.12
CA THR A 184 13.33 25.22 6.43
C THR A 184 13.15 23.84 7.06
N GLN A 185 13.96 23.50 8.07
CA GLN A 185 13.90 22.17 8.72
C GLN A 185 12.54 21.91 9.37
N ILE A 186 12.01 22.89 10.10
CA ILE A 186 10.71 22.79 10.78
C ILE A 186 9.60 22.61 9.74
N LEU A 187 9.59 23.46 8.70
CA LEU A 187 8.63 23.35 7.61
C LEU A 187 8.67 21.98 6.92
N LEU A 188 9.86 21.45 6.70
CA LEU A 188 10.02 20.14 6.08
C LEU A 188 9.38 19.03 6.95
N LEU A 189 9.60 19.09 8.26
CA LEU A 189 9.00 18.15 9.21
C LEU A 189 7.48 18.28 9.26
N GLU A 190 6.94 19.50 9.30
CA GLU A 190 5.50 19.76 9.26
C GLU A 190 4.86 19.19 7.97
N CYS A 191 5.47 19.47 6.82
CA CYS A 191 4.97 18.93 5.54
C CYS A 191 5.00 17.41 5.49
N VAL A 192 6.04 16.77 6.02
CA VAL A 192 6.11 15.31 6.11
C VAL A 192 5.04 14.77 7.06
N ALA A 193 4.80 15.43 8.20
CA ALA A 193 3.73 15.08 9.12
C ALA A 193 2.35 15.14 8.43
N PHE A 194 2.06 16.21 7.69
CA PHE A 194 0.85 16.30 6.87
C PHE A 194 0.75 15.18 5.82
N CYS A 195 1.85 14.86 5.13
CA CYS A 195 1.87 13.73 4.18
C CYS A 195 1.53 12.40 4.85
N ILE A 196 2.06 12.14 6.04
CA ILE A 196 1.76 10.94 6.82
C ILE A 196 0.26 10.92 7.17
N VAL A 197 -0.30 12.01 7.68
CA VAL A 197 -1.72 12.14 8.02
C VAL A 197 -2.59 11.89 6.79
N PHE A 198 -2.31 12.55 5.66
CA PHE A 198 -3.06 12.35 4.42
C PHE A 198 -2.98 10.92 3.91
N SER A 199 -1.81 10.28 4.01
CA SER A 199 -1.65 8.89 3.61
C SER A 199 -2.48 7.91 4.45
N GLN A 200 -2.91 8.31 5.65
CA GLN A 200 -3.83 7.54 6.48
C GLN A 200 -5.30 7.86 6.16
N ILE A 201 -5.63 9.14 5.96
CA ILE A 201 -7.02 9.59 5.74
C ILE A 201 -7.53 9.18 4.36
N ILE A 202 -6.73 9.32 3.30
CA ILE A 202 -7.16 9.03 1.92
C ILE A 202 -7.75 7.62 1.76
N PRO A 203 -7.13 6.54 2.28
CA PRO A 203 -7.70 5.20 2.19
C PRO A 203 -9.06 5.04 2.88
N PHE A 204 -9.34 5.78 3.96
CA PHE A 204 -10.67 5.73 4.60
C PHE A 204 -11.77 6.15 3.62
N ILE A 205 -11.52 7.17 2.82
CA ILE A 205 -12.49 7.65 1.82
C ILE A 205 -12.53 6.70 0.62
N VAL A 206 -11.36 6.32 0.12
CA VAL A 206 -11.24 5.58 -1.14
C VAL A 206 -11.69 4.12 -1.01
N CYS A 207 -11.46 3.46 0.12
CA CYS A 207 -11.86 2.05 0.31
C CYS A 207 -13.38 1.85 0.37
N TRP A 208 -14.15 2.90 0.64
CA TRP A 208 -15.61 2.82 0.64
C TRP A 208 -16.18 2.49 -0.74
N ILE A 209 -15.63 3.08 -1.78
CA ILE A 209 -16.11 2.92 -3.17
C ILE A 209 -16.02 1.45 -3.63
N PRO A 210 -14.85 0.78 -3.60
CA PRO A 210 -14.75 -0.61 -4.01
C PRO A 210 -15.54 -1.56 -3.11
N ALA A 211 -15.63 -1.29 -1.80
CA ALA A 211 -16.45 -2.09 -0.89
C ALA A 211 -17.94 -2.08 -1.30
N TYR A 212 -18.47 -0.89 -1.58
CA TYR A 212 -19.86 -0.71 -2.04
C TYR A 212 -20.09 -1.39 -3.39
N ILE A 213 -19.23 -1.14 -4.38
CA ILE A 213 -19.38 -1.70 -5.74
C ILE A 213 -19.25 -3.24 -5.69
N ARG A 214 -18.35 -3.78 -4.87
CA ARG A 214 -18.19 -5.22 -4.69
C ARG A 214 -19.47 -5.86 -4.17
N LYS A 215 -20.02 -5.34 -3.08
CA LYS A 215 -21.27 -5.88 -2.53
C LYS A 215 -22.40 -5.78 -3.55
N LYS A 216 -22.58 -4.63 -4.17
CA LYS A 216 -23.62 -4.41 -5.19
C LYS A 216 -23.45 -5.34 -6.40
N SER A 217 -22.20 -5.64 -6.81
CA SER A 217 -21.93 -6.57 -7.91
C SER A 217 -22.34 -8.02 -7.60
N LEU A 218 -22.19 -8.44 -6.35
CA LEU A 218 -22.64 -9.76 -5.87
C LEU A 218 -24.17 -9.82 -5.80
N ASP A 219 -24.81 -8.77 -5.27
CA ASP A 219 -26.28 -8.68 -5.15
C ASP A 219 -26.96 -8.63 -6.53
N LEU A 220 -26.42 -7.85 -7.48
CA LEU A 220 -26.90 -7.74 -8.88
C LEU A 220 -26.49 -8.91 -9.77
N LYS A 221 -25.74 -9.89 -9.23
CA LYS A 221 -25.22 -11.03 -9.96
C LYS A 221 -24.42 -10.66 -11.22
N ASN A 222 -23.67 -9.55 -11.18
CA ASN A 222 -22.90 -9.01 -12.31
C ASN A 222 -21.41 -9.34 -12.18
N ALA A 223 -20.96 -10.38 -12.94
CA ALA A 223 -19.58 -10.84 -12.95
C ALA A 223 -18.59 -9.77 -13.45
N ARG A 224 -18.97 -8.99 -14.50
CA ARG A 224 -18.08 -7.96 -15.07
C ARG A 224 -17.80 -6.84 -14.06
N LEU A 225 -18.82 -6.40 -13.33
CA LEU A 225 -18.70 -5.38 -12.31
C LEU A 225 -17.82 -5.87 -11.14
N TYR A 226 -17.99 -7.14 -10.74
CA TYR A 226 -17.16 -7.78 -9.73
C TYR A 226 -15.68 -7.84 -10.14
N ASP A 227 -15.38 -8.26 -11.36
CA ASP A 227 -14.01 -8.35 -11.86
C ASP A 227 -13.35 -6.97 -11.99
N LEU A 228 -14.12 -5.94 -12.37
CA LEU A 228 -13.65 -4.56 -12.41
C LEU A 228 -13.30 -4.08 -10.98
N THR A 229 -14.20 -4.28 -10.03
CA THR A 229 -13.97 -3.91 -8.63
C THR A 229 -12.73 -4.60 -8.07
N LYS A 230 -12.57 -5.88 -8.37
CA LYS A 230 -11.39 -6.65 -7.97
C LYS A 230 -10.08 -6.06 -8.52
N LYS A 231 -10.08 -5.59 -9.76
CA LYS A 231 -8.91 -4.88 -10.32
C LYS A 231 -8.62 -3.58 -9.57
N VAL A 232 -9.66 -2.85 -9.20
CA VAL A 232 -9.54 -1.61 -8.41
C VAL A 232 -9.03 -1.91 -7.00
N GLU A 233 -9.60 -2.90 -6.31
CA GLU A 233 -9.13 -3.34 -4.99
C GLU A 233 -7.65 -3.70 -5.02
N LEU A 234 -7.24 -4.51 -6.00
CA LEU A 234 -5.84 -4.92 -6.18
C LEU A 234 -4.90 -3.76 -6.55
N PHE A 235 -5.43 -2.65 -7.04
CA PHE A 235 -4.65 -1.43 -7.28
C PHE A 235 -4.28 -0.73 -5.98
N PHE A 236 -5.19 -0.72 -4.99
CA PHE A 236 -4.98 -0.03 -3.71
C PHE A 236 -4.26 -0.89 -2.66
N ILE A 237 -4.32 -2.23 -2.77
CA ILE A 237 -3.59 -3.11 -1.85
C ILE A 237 -2.09 -3.08 -2.19
N PRO A 238 -1.23 -2.64 -1.25
CA PRO A 238 0.21 -2.58 -1.45
C PRO A 238 0.87 -3.96 -1.53
#